data_fe1b01c0fa061eda366250bf5f79b97f
#
_entry.id   fe1b01c0fa061eda366250bf5f79b97f
#
_cell.length_a   1.000
_cell.length_b   1.000
_cell.length_c   1.000
_cell.angle_alpha   90.00
_cell.angle_beta   90.00
_cell.angle_gamma   90.00
#
_symmetry.space_group_name_H-M   'P 1'
#
loop_
_entity.id
_entity.type
_entity.pdbx_description
1 polymer ?
#
loop_
_entity_poly.entity_id
_entity_poly.type
_entity_poly.pdbx_seq_one_letter_code
_entity_poly.pdbx_strand_id
1 'polypeptide(L)'
;TTADVYKHFEDSISAMNDFEHRHFLYEIPYRVMVKKGFDNLIAAGRITSGDGYGWDLLRVIPPAIITGQAAGVAAAIAIDDKKAVCDIDITKLQKILKSQNVMIHFDDNLVNRELGHEEKAHFEKYEHI
;
A
#
# COMPACT_ATOMS: atom_id res chain seq x y z
N THR A 1 6.31 -5.24 -6.00
CA THR A 1 7.04 -5.56 -7.23
C THR A 1 6.51 -4.75 -8.41
N THR A 2 7.25 -4.65 -9.51
CA THR A 2 6.75 -4.04 -10.77
C THR A 2 5.50 -4.74 -11.31
N ALA A 3 5.30 -6.02 -10.98
CA ALA A 3 4.08 -6.76 -11.31
C ALA A 3 2.81 -6.22 -10.62
N ASP A 4 2.96 -5.39 -9.59
CA ASP A 4 1.85 -4.81 -8.83
C ASP A 4 1.44 -3.41 -9.33
N VAL A 5 2.11 -2.88 -10.37
CA VAL A 5 1.70 -1.64 -11.05
C VAL A 5 0.28 -1.79 -11.59
N TYR A 6 -0.57 -0.82 -11.31
CA TYR A 6 -2.00 -0.79 -11.68
C TYR A 6 -2.85 -1.93 -11.11
N LYS A 7 -2.39 -2.59 -10.07
CA LYS A 7 -3.14 -3.64 -9.40
C LYS A 7 -3.95 -3.08 -8.23
N HIS A 8 -5.23 -3.40 -8.20
CA HIS A 8 -6.08 -3.15 -7.05
C HIS A 8 -5.98 -4.28 -6.03
N PHE A 9 -5.93 -3.90 -4.75
CA PHE A 9 -5.95 -4.85 -3.64
C PHE A 9 -7.21 -4.67 -2.80
N GLU A 10 -7.89 -5.76 -2.48
CA GLU A 10 -9.07 -5.74 -1.61
C GLU A 10 -8.76 -5.14 -0.22
N ASP A 11 -7.56 -5.38 0.27
CA ASP A 11 -7.06 -4.87 1.55
C ASP A 11 -6.19 -3.61 1.39
N SER A 12 -6.39 -2.83 0.33
CA SER A 12 -5.67 -1.57 0.12
C SER A 12 -5.92 -0.59 1.28
N ILE A 13 -4.84 0.03 1.75
CA ILE A 13 -4.89 1.12 2.73
C ILE A 13 -4.64 2.49 2.11
N SER A 14 -4.07 2.53 0.92
CA SER A 14 -3.94 3.74 0.11
C SER A 14 -3.46 3.43 -1.30
N ALA A 15 -3.80 4.32 -2.23
CA ALA A 15 -3.20 4.42 -3.55
C ALA A 15 -2.16 5.53 -3.58
N MET A 16 -1.11 5.33 -4.37
CA MET A 16 -0.04 6.31 -4.55
C MET A 16 0.60 6.18 -5.92
N ASN A 17 1.24 7.23 -6.38
CA ASN A 17 2.14 7.19 -7.52
C ASN A 17 3.58 7.03 -7.07
N ASP A 18 4.39 6.48 -7.97
CA ASP A 18 5.83 6.46 -7.81
C ASP A 18 6.41 7.88 -8.03
N PHE A 19 7.45 8.24 -7.28
CA PHE A 19 8.10 9.53 -7.43
C PHE A 19 9.13 9.57 -8.57
N GLU A 20 9.72 8.45 -8.93
CA GLU A 20 10.65 8.30 -10.06
C GLU A 20 9.89 8.02 -11.36
N HIS A 21 8.93 7.10 -11.32
CA HIS A 21 8.11 6.67 -12.44
C HIS A 21 6.69 7.20 -12.28
N ARG A 22 6.47 8.46 -12.63
CA ARG A 22 5.23 9.21 -12.35
C ARG A 22 3.94 8.56 -12.87
N HIS A 23 4.06 7.71 -13.86
CA HIS A 23 2.92 7.00 -14.44
C HIS A 23 2.63 5.67 -13.73
N PHE A 24 3.53 5.21 -12.84
CA PHE A 24 3.28 4.02 -12.06
C PHE A 24 2.38 4.34 -10.88
N LEU A 25 1.23 3.66 -10.82
CA LEU A 25 0.32 3.72 -9.69
C LEU A 25 0.31 2.40 -8.96
N TYR A 26 0.36 2.49 -7.65
CA TYR A 26 0.38 1.35 -6.74
C TYR A 26 -0.68 1.52 -5.66
N GLU A 27 -1.17 0.40 -5.17
CA GLU A 27 -1.87 0.34 -3.90
C GLU A 27 -1.02 -0.35 -2.85
N ILE A 28 -1.13 0.11 -1.62
CA ILE A 28 -0.44 -0.49 -0.47
C ILE A 28 -1.43 -1.41 0.24
N PRO A 29 -1.27 -2.74 0.18
CA PRO A 29 -2.16 -3.66 0.88
C PRO A 29 -1.85 -3.70 2.38
N TYR A 30 -2.89 -3.83 3.23
CA TYR A 30 -2.75 -3.91 4.69
C TYR A 30 -1.83 -5.06 5.14
N ARG A 31 -1.86 -6.17 4.42
CA ARG A 31 -1.07 -7.37 4.74
C ARG A 31 0.45 -7.16 4.76
N VAL A 32 0.99 -6.05 4.19
CA VAL A 32 2.42 -5.73 4.28
C VAL A 32 2.82 -5.22 5.67
N MET A 33 1.84 -4.89 6.51
CA MET A 33 2.02 -4.31 7.84
C MET A 33 1.84 -5.30 8.98
N VAL A 34 1.27 -6.49 8.72
CA VAL A 34 0.91 -7.46 9.74
C VAL A 34 1.40 -8.86 9.38
N LYS A 35 1.54 -9.70 10.39
CA LYS A 35 1.96 -11.09 10.23
C LYS A 35 1.08 -11.99 11.09
N LYS A 36 0.49 -13.03 10.51
CA LYS A 36 -0.23 -14.07 11.26
C LYS A 36 0.66 -14.68 12.34
N GLY A 37 0.10 -14.86 13.53
CA GLY A 37 0.81 -15.35 14.71
C GLY A 37 1.40 -14.24 15.60
N PHE A 38 1.20 -12.95 15.21
CA PHE A 38 1.54 -11.80 16.04
C PHE A 38 0.29 -10.92 16.23
N ASP A 39 -0.44 -11.19 17.31
CA ASP A 39 -1.78 -10.65 17.51
C ASP A 39 -1.81 -9.13 17.78
N ASN A 40 -0.70 -8.58 18.26
CA ASN A 40 -0.58 -7.19 18.70
C ASN A 40 0.61 -6.44 18.07
N LEU A 41 1.10 -6.90 16.93
CA LEU A 41 2.23 -6.27 16.23
C LEU A 41 1.80 -5.75 14.86
N ILE A 42 2.02 -4.45 14.63
CA ILE A 42 1.86 -3.79 13.34
C ILE A 42 3.19 -3.14 12.97
N ALA A 43 3.66 -3.37 11.75
CA ALA A 43 4.82 -2.69 11.19
C ALA A 43 4.37 -1.52 10.32
N ALA A 44 5.00 -0.36 10.45
CA ALA A 44 4.73 0.81 9.61
C ALA A 44 6.02 1.47 9.15
N GLY A 45 5.97 2.24 8.07
CA GLY A 45 7.13 2.91 7.52
C GLY A 45 8.10 1.94 6.85
N ARG A 46 9.38 2.18 7.01
CA ARG A 46 10.47 1.47 6.30
C ARG A 46 10.66 0.00 6.70
N ILE A 47 9.91 -0.48 7.68
CA ILE A 47 9.94 -1.87 8.14
C ILE A 47 8.75 -2.69 7.64
N THR A 48 7.88 -2.10 6.81
CA THR A 48 6.81 -2.84 6.12
C THR A 48 7.40 -3.85 5.15
N SER A 49 6.66 -4.94 4.90
CA SER A 49 7.10 -6.00 4.01
C SER A 49 7.05 -5.58 2.55
N GLY A 50 8.17 -5.64 1.88
CA GLY A 50 8.30 -5.38 0.45
C GLY A 50 9.44 -6.18 -0.14
N ASP A 51 9.42 -6.39 -1.46
CA ASP A 51 10.45 -7.10 -2.20
C ASP A 51 10.77 -6.38 -3.51
N GLY A 52 12.04 -6.43 -3.91
CA GLY A 52 12.53 -5.76 -5.12
C GLY A 52 12.14 -4.28 -5.15
N TYR A 53 11.65 -3.82 -6.27
CA TYR A 53 11.22 -2.43 -6.44
C TYR A 53 10.07 -2.01 -5.51
N GLY A 54 9.23 -2.94 -5.06
CA GLY A 54 8.19 -2.66 -4.06
C GLY A 54 8.76 -2.22 -2.72
N TRP A 55 9.93 -2.71 -2.34
CA TRP A 55 10.65 -2.25 -1.15
C TRP A 55 11.16 -0.81 -1.33
N ASP A 56 11.75 -0.48 -2.48
CA ASP A 56 12.20 0.88 -2.80
C ASP A 56 11.05 1.89 -2.72
N LEU A 57 9.88 1.52 -3.24
CA LEU A 57 8.67 2.33 -3.17
C LEU A 57 8.22 2.58 -1.73
N LEU A 58 8.22 1.56 -0.88
CA LEU A 58 7.71 1.64 0.49
C LEU A 58 8.64 2.38 1.47
N ARG A 59 9.92 2.54 1.15
CA ARG A 59 10.91 3.18 2.05
C ARG A 59 10.89 4.70 2.04
N VAL A 60 10.18 5.35 1.13
CA VAL A 60 10.12 6.81 1.01
C VAL A 60 9.09 7.42 1.98
N ILE A 61 9.09 8.75 2.11
CA ILE A 61 8.30 9.46 3.12
C ILE A 61 6.79 9.26 2.98
N PRO A 62 6.16 9.42 1.78
CA PRO A 62 4.71 9.30 1.67
C PRO A 62 4.16 7.94 2.15
N PRO A 63 4.69 6.77 1.74
CA PRO A 63 4.27 5.49 2.29
C PRO A 63 4.47 5.36 3.80
N ALA A 64 5.54 5.95 4.35
CA ALA A 64 5.78 5.93 5.79
C ALA A 64 4.67 6.67 6.56
N ILE A 65 4.19 7.80 6.05
CA ILE A 65 3.07 8.55 6.61
C ILE A 65 1.77 7.75 6.50
N ILE A 66 1.48 7.21 5.32
CA ILE A 66 0.27 6.45 5.02
C ILE A 66 0.18 5.19 5.90
N THR A 67 1.25 4.42 5.96
CA THR A 67 1.29 3.20 6.77
C THR A 67 1.22 3.50 8.27
N GLY A 68 1.81 4.62 8.72
CA GLY A 68 1.68 5.08 10.10
C GLY A 68 0.25 5.45 10.48
N GLN A 69 -0.46 6.18 9.61
CA GLN A 69 -1.86 6.53 9.79
C GLN A 69 -2.73 5.26 9.83
N ALA A 70 -2.56 4.37 8.86
CA ALA A 70 -3.31 3.12 8.79
C ALA A 70 -3.04 2.22 10.02
N ALA A 71 -1.80 2.16 10.51
CA ALA A 71 -1.44 1.41 11.72
C ALA A 71 -2.17 1.93 12.95
N GLY A 72 -2.22 3.26 13.13
CA GLY A 72 -2.94 3.87 14.25
C GLY A 72 -4.44 3.55 14.24
N VAL A 73 -5.09 3.68 13.08
CA VAL A 73 -6.51 3.35 12.91
C VAL A 73 -6.75 1.85 13.13
N ALA A 74 -5.90 1.00 12.54
CA ALA A 74 -6.02 -0.45 12.68
C ALA A 74 -5.86 -0.92 14.14
N ALA A 75 -4.92 -0.34 14.87
CA ALA A 75 -4.73 -0.64 16.30
C ALA A 75 -5.96 -0.26 17.11
N ALA A 76 -6.56 0.91 16.86
CA ALA A 76 -7.80 1.31 17.53
C ALA A 76 -8.94 0.33 17.24
N ILE A 77 -9.12 -0.07 15.96
CA ILE A 77 -10.14 -1.07 15.57
C ILE A 77 -9.90 -2.40 16.29
N ALA A 78 -8.64 -2.87 16.34
CA ALA A 78 -8.29 -4.14 16.98
C ALA A 78 -8.66 -4.13 18.48
N ILE A 79 -8.39 -3.02 19.17
CA ILE A 79 -8.74 -2.84 20.58
C ILE A 79 -10.25 -2.82 20.78
N ASP A 80 -10.97 -2.00 20.01
CA ASP A 80 -12.42 -1.83 20.12
C ASP A 80 -13.17 -3.14 19.84
N ASP A 81 -12.73 -3.87 18.80
CA ASP A 81 -13.35 -5.10 18.38
C ASP A 81 -12.80 -6.34 19.12
N LYS A 82 -11.79 -6.16 19.99
CA LYS A 82 -11.10 -7.23 20.73
C LYS A 82 -10.59 -8.34 19.80
N LYS A 83 -9.95 -7.93 18.72
CA LYS A 83 -9.38 -8.82 17.67
C LYS A 83 -7.87 -8.66 17.58
N ALA A 84 -7.21 -9.67 17.06
CA ALA A 84 -5.82 -9.54 16.62
C ALA A 84 -5.72 -8.51 15.49
N VAL A 85 -4.60 -7.80 15.40
CA VAL A 85 -4.38 -6.79 14.34
C VAL A 85 -4.42 -7.39 12.94
N CYS A 86 -4.08 -8.67 12.78
CA CYS A 86 -4.16 -9.36 11.49
C CYS A 86 -5.59 -9.81 11.11
N ASP A 87 -6.56 -9.73 12.04
CA ASP A 87 -7.94 -10.22 11.86
C ASP A 87 -8.98 -9.10 11.93
N ILE A 88 -8.56 -7.84 11.84
CA ILE A 88 -9.48 -6.70 11.82
C ILE A 88 -10.35 -6.68 10.57
N ASP A 89 -11.48 -6.00 10.65
CA ASP A 89 -12.33 -5.74 9.50
C ASP A 89 -11.70 -4.68 8.58
N ILE A 90 -11.22 -5.12 7.43
CA ILE A 90 -10.59 -4.26 6.41
C ILE A 90 -11.58 -3.22 5.87
N THR A 91 -12.85 -3.58 5.71
CA THR A 91 -13.87 -2.65 5.24
C THR A 91 -14.07 -1.50 6.24
N LYS A 92 -14.06 -1.82 7.54
CA LYS A 92 -14.13 -0.82 8.61
C LYS A 92 -12.90 0.10 8.59
N LEU A 93 -11.70 -0.47 8.42
CA LEU A 93 -10.45 0.28 8.28
C LEU A 93 -10.52 1.25 7.09
N GLN A 94 -10.85 0.75 5.91
CA GLN A 94 -10.96 1.55 4.68
C GLN A 94 -12.00 2.67 4.81
N LYS A 95 -13.14 2.39 5.45
CA LYS A 95 -14.19 3.41 5.69
C LYS A 95 -13.67 4.57 6.54
N ILE A 96 -12.92 4.26 7.61
CA ILE A 96 -12.35 5.29 8.48
C ILE A 96 -11.27 6.07 7.72
N LEU A 97 -10.36 5.39 7.01
CA LEU A 97 -9.32 6.07 6.22
C LEU A 97 -9.92 6.98 5.15
N LYS A 98 -10.97 6.54 4.44
CA LYS A 98 -11.71 7.40 3.49
C LYS A 98 -12.32 8.63 4.15
N SER A 99 -12.86 8.51 5.37
CA SER A 99 -13.38 9.66 6.11
C SER A 99 -12.30 10.67 6.53
N GLN A 100 -11.04 10.23 6.54
CA GLN A 100 -9.85 11.04 6.76
C GLN A 100 -9.19 11.52 5.46
N ASN A 101 -9.92 11.46 4.34
CA ASN A 101 -9.48 11.86 3.00
C ASN A 101 -8.34 11.01 2.42
N VAL A 102 -8.17 9.77 2.85
CA VAL A 102 -7.20 8.85 2.25
C VAL A 102 -7.80 8.24 0.98
N MET A 103 -7.07 8.32 -0.12
CA MET A 103 -7.40 7.63 -1.37
C MET A 103 -7.02 6.15 -1.22
N ILE A 104 -8.01 5.27 -1.13
CA ILE A 104 -7.79 3.82 -0.96
C ILE A 104 -7.44 3.14 -2.28
N HIS A 105 -8.14 3.51 -3.35
CA HIS A 105 -7.92 3.00 -4.69
C HIS A 105 -7.69 4.16 -5.64
N PHE A 106 -6.82 3.99 -6.63
CA PHE A 106 -6.71 4.93 -7.74
C PHE A 106 -7.90 4.75 -8.71
N ASP A 107 -8.24 5.81 -9.44
CA ASP A 107 -9.29 5.76 -10.47
C ASP A 107 -8.68 5.36 -11.80
N ASP A 108 -9.08 4.19 -12.31
CA ASP A 108 -8.63 3.65 -13.60
C ASP A 108 -8.89 4.60 -14.78
N ASN A 109 -9.91 5.44 -14.71
CA ASN A 109 -10.25 6.37 -15.77
C ASN A 109 -9.30 7.57 -15.84
N LEU A 110 -8.57 7.84 -14.77
CA LEU A 110 -7.60 8.95 -14.68
C LEU A 110 -6.17 8.50 -14.99
N VAL A 111 -5.95 7.20 -15.22
CA VAL A 111 -4.63 6.62 -15.44
C VAL A 111 -4.26 6.64 -16.92
N ASN A 112 -3.13 7.26 -17.25
CA ASN A 112 -2.55 7.11 -18.59
C ASN A 112 -1.73 5.81 -18.67
N ARG A 113 -2.43 4.70 -18.92
CA ARG A 113 -1.82 3.35 -18.96
C ARG A 113 -0.83 3.17 -20.11
N GLU A 114 -1.00 3.89 -21.22
CA GLU A 114 -0.09 3.78 -22.37
C GLU A 114 1.31 4.23 -21.99
N LEU A 115 1.43 5.44 -21.42
CA LEU A 115 2.72 5.95 -20.96
C LEU A 115 3.33 5.09 -19.84
N GLY A 116 2.51 4.61 -18.91
CA GLY A 116 2.97 3.71 -17.86
C GLY A 116 3.44 2.36 -18.38
N HIS A 117 2.81 1.82 -19.43
CA HIS A 117 3.25 0.58 -20.04
C HIS A 117 4.57 0.73 -20.80
N GLU A 118 4.79 1.85 -21.48
CA GLU A 118 6.07 2.16 -22.14
C GLU A 118 7.19 2.31 -21.11
N GLU A 119 6.93 3.03 -20.02
CA GLU A 119 7.87 3.22 -18.92
C GLU A 119 8.20 1.89 -18.24
N LYS A 120 7.18 1.05 -17.98
CA LYS A 120 7.36 -0.28 -17.40
C LYS A 120 8.18 -1.19 -18.29
N ALA A 121 7.92 -1.24 -19.59
CA ALA A 121 8.67 -2.03 -20.54
C ALA A 121 10.13 -1.58 -20.62
N HIS A 122 10.38 -0.27 -20.52
CA HIS A 122 11.73 0.27 -20.44
C HIS A 122 12.43 -0.16 -19.15
N PHE A 123 11.75 -0.05 -18.02
CA PHE A 123 12.28 -0.41 -16.70
C PHE A 123 12.63 -1.91 -16.62
N GLU A 124 11.71 -2.80 -17.00
CA GLU A 124 11.92 -4.25 -16.98
C GLU A 124 13.13 -4.69 -17.84
N LYS A 125 13.45 -3.94 -18.89
CA LYS A 125 14.61 -4.20 -19.73
C LYS A 125 15.96 -3.96 -19.00
N TYR A 126 15.98 -3.09 -18.00
CA TYR A 126 17.19 -2.68 -17.28
C TYR A 126 17.28 -3.20 -15.83
N GLU A 127 16.21 -3.79 -15.30
CA GLU A 127 16.18 -4.35 -13.94
C GLU A 127 17.03 -5.64 -13.79
N HIS A 128 17.53 -6.18 -14.91
CA HIS A 128 18.38 -7.38 -14.94
C HIS A 128 19.88 -7.07 -15.11
N ILE A 129 20.29 -5.83 -14.88
CA ILE A 129 21.67 -5.41 -14.79
C ILE A 129 21.98 -5.16 -13.31
#